data_07c5e70804c72663fda76b604d2e0e0f
#
_entry.id   07c5e70804c72663fda76b604d2e0e0f
#
_cell.length_a   1.000
_cell.length_b   1.000
_cell.length_c   1.000
_cell.angle_alpha   90.00
_cell.angle_beta   90.00
_cell.angle_gamma   90.00
#
_symmetry.space_group_name_H-M   'P 1'
#
loop_
_entity.id
_entity.type
_entity.pdbx_description
1 polymer ?
#
loop_
_entity_poly.entity_id
_entity_poly.type
_entity_poly.pdbx_seq_one_letter_code
_entity_poly.pdbx_strand_id
1 'polypeptide(L)'
;NGFLPELPKEVPDLIYLCFPNSPTGSAITKDELQKWVDYANKNGCVIIYDAAYEAYISEENVPHSIYECEGARTCAIELRSFSKNAGFTGVRLGFTVIPKELVRDGVSLHSLWARRHGTKFNGAPYIVQKAGEAVYSQAGKAQLKDQVGYYMRNAKLIHDELAKAGFSVSGGVNAPYIWLETPEKMTSWEFFDYLLKEANVVGTPGSGFGAHGEGYFRLTAFGTYENT
;
A
#
# COMPACT_ATOMS: atom_id res chain seq x y z
N ASN A 1 17.39 -4.79 -5.09
CA ASN A 1 16.57 -3.58 -5.30
C ASN A 1 15.23 -3.58 -4.55
N GLY A 2 14.92 -4.64 -3.75
CA GLY A 2 13.74 -4.69 -2.87
C GLY A 2 12.38 -4.45 -3.57
N PHE A 3 12.27 -4.76 -4.86
CA PHE A 3 11.08 -4.52 -5.70
C PHE A 3 10.68 -3.04 -5.85
N LEU A 4 11.64 -2.11 -5.73
CA LEU A 4 11.39 -0.69 -5.98
C LEU A 4 11.45 -0.40 -7.49
N PRO A 5 10.51 0.39 -8.04
CA PRO A 5 10.55 0.78 -9.44
C PRO A 5 11.66 1.79 -9.71
N GLU A 6 12.17 1.78 -10.94
CA GLU A 6 13.09 2.78 -11.45
C GLU A 6 12.32 3.96 -12.06
N LEU A 7 12.95 5.13 -12.11
CA LEU A 7 12.39 6.28 -12.82
C LEU A 7 12.21 5.93 -14.31
N PRO A 8 11.07 6.30 -14.92
CA PRO A 8 10.78 5.93 -16.31
C PRO A 8 11.75 6.63 -17.28
N LYS A 9 12.12 5.91 -18.35
CA LYS A 9 12.97 6.45 -19.42
C LYS A 9 12.20 7.43 -20.32
N GLU A 10 10.94 7.13 -20.56
CA GLU A 10 10.01 7.99 -21.29
C GLU A 10 9.18 8.78 -20.27
N VAL A 11 8.93 10.06 -20.55
CA VAL A 11 8.17 10.92 -19.64
C VAL A 11 6.68 10.59 -19.73
N PRO A 12 6.06 10.04 -18.66
CA PRO A 12 4.63 9.80 -18.63
C PRO A 12 3.88 11.05 -18.17
N ASP A 13 2.59 11.16 -18.51
CA ASP A 13 1.72 12.18 -17.93
C ASP A 13 1.35 11.86 -16.49
N LEU A 14 1.18 10.56 -16.18
CA LEU A 14 0.71 10.06 -14.89
C LEU A 14 1.61 8.95 -14.36
N ILE A 15 1.96 9.04 -13.09
CA ILE A 15 2.73 8.04 -12.33
C ILE A 15 1.86 7.49 -11.21
N TYR A 16 1.70 6.17 -11.12
CA TYR A 16 1.01 5.54 -10.00
C TYR A 16 2.02 4.82 -9.11
N LEU A 17 2.10 5.21 -7.85
CA LEU A 17 2.96 4.59 -6.84
C LEU A 17 2.11 4.08 -5.68
N CYS A 18 2.35 2.86 -5.22
CA CYS A 18 1.71 2.28 -4.05
C CYS A 18 2.78 1.90 -3.03
N PHE A 19 2.86 2.64 -1.91
CA PHE A 19 3.79 2.35 -0.82
C PHE A 19 3.17 2.65 0.56
N PRO A 20 3.34 1.74 1.53
CA PRO A 20 3.90 0.39 1.37
C PRO A 20 3.14 -0.45 0.33
N ASN A 21 3.87 -1.32 -0.37
CA ASN A 21 3.35 -1.98 -1.57
C ASN A 21 2.57 -3.26 -1.25
N SER A 22 1.49 -3.46 -1.96
CA SER A 22 0.87 -4.76 -2.16
C SER A 22 1.08 -5.15 -3.63
N PRO A 23 1.69 -6.31 -3.95
CA PRO A 23 1.83 -7.51 -3.11
C PRO A 23 3.16 -7.67 -2.36
N THR A 24 4.20 -6.91 -2.69
CA THR A 24 5.59 -7.21 -2.30
C THR A 24 5.93 -6.87 -0.84
N GLY A 25 5.11 -6.05 -0.18
CA GLY A 25 5.41 -5.52 1.14
C GLY A 25 6.55 -4.48 1.17
N SER A 26 7.06 -4.07 0.00
CA SER A 26 8.15 -3.08 -0.10
C SER A 26 7.69 -1.71 0.36
N ALA A 27 8.61 -0.96 0.96
CA ALA A 27 8.44 0.44 1.32
C ALA A 27 9.51 1.29 0.61
N ILE A 28 9.22 2.56 0.42
CA ILE A 28 10.13 3.52 -0.21
C ILE A 28 10.62 4.49 0.86
N THR A 29 11.92 4.76 0.89
CA THR A 29 12.49 5.77 1.79
C THR A 29 12.08 7.18 1.35
N LYS A 30 12.17 8.15 2.29
CA LYS A 30 11.88 9.55 1.97
C LYS A 30 12.79 10.08 0.87
N ASP A 31 14.07 9.73 0.89
CA ASP A 31 15.05 10.19 -0.11
C ASP A 31 14.77 9.61 -1.51
N GLU A 32 14.30 8.37 -1.56
CA GLU A 32 13.90 7.73 -2.83
C GLU A 32 12.60 8.32 -3.34
N LEU A 33 11.60 8.55 -2.47
CA LEU A 33 10.34 9.17 -2.84
C LEU A 33 10.54 10.63 -3.31
N GLN A 34 11.49 11.36 -2.70
CA GLN A 34 11.86 12.71 -3.14
C GLN A 34 12.33 12.74 -4.60
N LYS A 35 13.08 11.74 -5.05
CA LYS A 35 13.50 11.64 -6.47
C LYS A 35 12.32 11.56 -7.43
N TRP A 36 11.24 10.85 -7.04
CA TRP A 36 10.01 10.78 -7.82
C TRP A 36 9.28 12.12 -7.86
N VAL A 37 9.22 12.82 -6.73
CA VAL A 37 8.61 14.16 -6.65
C VAL A 37 9.40 15.16 -7.50
N ASP A 38 10.73 15.15 -7.42
CA ASP A 38 11.59 16.00 -8.22
C ASP A 38 11.45 15.70 -9.73
N TYR A 39 11.41 14.42 -10.08
CA TYR A 39 11.17 13.97 -11.45
C TYR A 39 9.81 14.47 -11.97
N ALA A 40 8.74 14.31 -11.18
CA ALA A 40 7.39 14.71 -11.58
C ALA A 40 7.31 16.24 -11.76
N ASN A 41 7.86 17.02 -10.85
CA ASN A 41 7.89 18.48 -10.98
C ASN A 41 8.70 18.94 -12.19
N LYS A 42 9.87 18.35 -12.42
CA LYS A 42 10.74 18.67 -13.57
C LYS A 42 10.05 18.42 -14.91
N ASN A 43 9.27 17.34 -15.02
CA ASN A 43 8.70 16.88 -16.28
C ASN A 43 7.19 17.21 -16.41
N GLY A 44 6.57 17.84 -15.42
CA GLY A 44 5.14 18.17 -15.44
C GLY A 44 4.19 16.98 -15.20
N CYS A 45 4.70 15.83 -14.75
CA CYS A 45 3.89 14.65 -14.45
C CYS A 45 2.99 14.87 -13.21
N VAL A 46 1.97 14.03 -13.08
CA VAL A 46 1.17 13.93 -11.85
C VAL A 46 1.39 12.56 -11.21
N ILE A 47 1.71 12.54 -9.91
CA ILE A 47 1.82 11.31 -9.13
C ILE A 47 0.48 11.04 -8.45
N ILE A 48 -0.06 9.82 -8.61
CA ILE A 48 -1.07 9.25 -7.73
C ILE A 48 -0.34 8.35 -6.74
N TYR A 49 -0.31 8.76 -5.47
CA TYR A 49 0.35 8.04 -4.40
C TYR A 49 -0.69 7.29 -3.55
N ASP A 50 -0.69 5.96 -3.65
CA ASP A 50 -1.57 5.09 -2.88
C ASP A 50 -0.90 4.71 -1.56
N ALA A 51 -1.38 5.32 -0.47
CA ALA A 51 -0.89 5.12 0.89
C ALA A 51 -1.85 4.27 1.74
N ALA A 52 -2.53 3.29 1.13
CA ALA A 52 -3.53 2.47 1.82
C ALA A 52 -2.96 1.66 3.00
N TYR A 53 -1.65 1.45 3.03
CA TYR A 53 -0.96 0.67 4.08
C TYR A 53 -0.06 1.53 4.98
N GLU A 54 -0.16 2.85 4.95
CA GLU A 54 0.71 3.76 5.71
C GLU A 54 0.72 3.51 7.23
N ALA A 55 -0.39 3.03 7.78
CA ALA A 55 -0.49 2.74 9.22
C ALA A 55 0.40 1.57 9.68
N TYR A 56 0.91 0.77 8.75
CA TYR A 56 1.81 -0.35 9.02
C TYR A 56 3.29 0.03 9.00
N ILE A 57 3.63 1.25 8.60
CA ILE A 57 5.01 1.74 8.56
C ILE A 57 5.59 1.75 9.98
N SER A 58 6.77 1.14 10.13
CA SER A 58 7.48 1.04 11.40
C SER A 58 8.87 1.66 11.36
N GLU A 59 9.44 1.91 10.19
CA GLU A 59 10.77 2.48 10.01
C GLU A 59 10.69 4.00 9.87
N GLU A 60 11.55 4.72 10.62
CA GLU A 60 11.56 6.20 10.69
C GLU A 60 11.88 6.90 9.37
N ASN A 61 12.64 6.23 8.48
CA ASN A 61 13.03 6.78 7.18
C ASN A 61 11.99 6.56 6.08
N VAL A 62 10.89 5.87 6.37
CA VAL A 62 9.77 5.63 5.45
C VAL A 62 8.67 6.66 5.71
N PRO A 63 8.33 7.50 4.74
CA PRO A 63 7.34 8.56 4.95
C PRO A 63 5.91 7.98 5.04
N HIS A 64 5.12 8.54 5.94
CA HIS A 64 3.68 8.24 6.06
C HIS A 64 2.82 8.97 5.03
N SER A 65 3.39 9.97 4.37
CA SER A 65 2.71 10.78 3.35
C SER A 65 3.71 11.26 2.29
N ILE A 66 3.27 11.29 1.03
CA ILE A 66 4.07 11.91 -0.02
C ILE A 66 4.32 13.40 0.25
N TYR A 67 3.43 14.04 1.02
CA TYR A 67 3.57 15.47 1.37
C TYR A 67 4.66 15.77 2.40
N GLU A 68 5.35 14.76 2.91
CA GLU A 68 6.61 14.94 3.63
C GLU A 68 7.79 15.25 2.71
N CYS A 69 7.63 15.02 1.39
CA CYS A 69 8.59 15.39 0.37
C CYS A 69 8.37 16.83 -0.08
N GLU A 70 9.49 17.57 -0.27
CA GLU A 70 9.43 18.94 -0.74
C GLU A 70 8.89 19.01 -2.18
N GLY A 71 7.99 19.95 -2.45
CA GLY A 71 7.37 20.12 -3.77
C GLY A 71 6.26 19.10 -4.12
N ALA A 72 5.92 18.16 -3.24
CA ALA A 72 4.89 17.18 -3.55
C ALA A 72 3.50 17.79 -3.75
N ARG A 73 3.19 18.92 -3.11
CA ARG A 73 1.89 19.59 -3.24
C ARG A 73 1.60 20.12 -4.64
N THR A 74 2.63 20.29 -5.46
CA THR A 74 2.48 20.78 -6.85
C THR A 74 2.43 19.65 -7.89
N CYS A 75 2.63 18.39 -7.48
CA CYS A 75 2.67 17.26 -8.43
C CYS A 75 1.97 15.98 -7.95
N ALA A 76 1.48 15.90 -6.71
CA ALA A 76 0.96 14.65 -6.17
C ALA A 76 -0.49 14.72 -5.68
N ILE A 77 -1.22 13.62 -5.91
CA ILE A 77 -2.51 13.27 -5.33
C ILE A 77 -2.27 12.09 -4.39
N GLU A 78 -2.77 12.14 -3.17
CA GLU A 78 -2.63 11.04 -2.22
C GLU A 78 -3.98 10.34 -1.96
N LEU A 79 -3.96 9.02 -2.00
CA LEU A 79 -5.10 8.16 -1.70
C LEU A 79 -4.91 7.50 -0.33
N ARG A 80 -5.95 7.54 0.50
CA ARG A 80 -5.99 6.94 1.84
C ARG A 80 -7.16 5.98 1.98
N SER A 81 -6.98 4.93 2.75
CA SER A 81 -8.01 3.92 2.97
C SER A 81 -8.11 3.54 4.45
N PHE A 82 -9.34 3.40 4.94
CA PHE A 82 -9.63 2.83 6.27
C PHE A 82 -9.81 1.31 6.23
N SER A 83 -9.78 0.70 5.04
CA SER A 83 -10.06 -0.72 4.87
C SER A 83 -9.11 -1.62 5.63
N LYS A 84 -7.81 -1.26 5.67
CA LYS A 84 -6.77 -2.10 6.25
C LYS A 84 -6.40 -1.68 7.67
N ASN A 85 -6.21 -0.39 7.90
CA ASN A 85 -5.81 0.11 9.22
C ASN A 85 -6.94 0.03 10.25
N ALA A 86 -8.18 0.35 9.88
CA ALA A 86 -9.33 0.40 10.79
C ALA A 86 -10.32 -0.77 10.65
N GLY A 87 -10.01 -1.76 9.82
CA GLY A 87 -10.91 -2.88 9.57
C GLY A 87 -12.18 -2.51 8.79
N PHE A 88 -12.19 -1.38 8.09
CA PHE A 88 -13.37 -0.86 7.37
C PHE A 88 -13.56 -1.48 5.99
N THR A 89 -13.05 -2.69 5.75
CA THR A 89 -13.20 -3.36 4.44
C THR A 89 -14.66 -3.49 4.01
N GLY A 90 -15.57 -3.82 4.93
CA GLY A 90 -17.02 -3.88 4.69
C GLY A 90 -17.74 -2.54 4.83
N VAL A 91 -17.14 -1.55 5.49
CA VAL A 91 -17.73 -0.22 5.75
C VAL A 91 -17.55 0.73 4.56
N ARG A 92 -16.51 0.54 3.76
CA ARG A 92 -16.21 1.26 2.51
C ARG A 92 -15.91 2.74 2.71
N LEU A 93 -14.78 3.06 3.37
CA LEU A 93 -14.34 4.43 3.58
C LEU A 93 -12.88 4.62 3.12
N GLY A 94 -12.63 5.70 2.43
CA GLY A 94 -11.34 6.23 2.06
C GLY A 94 -11.43 7.72 1.81
N PHE A 95 -10.31 8.38 1.60
CA PHE A 95 -10.29 9.78 1.18
C PHE A 95 -9.14 10.05 0.21
N THR A 96 -9.29 11.13 -0.54
CA THR A 96 -8.31 11.61 -1.51
C THR A 96 -7.88 13.01 -1.13
N VAL A 97 -6.58 13.24 -1.10
CA VAL A 97 -6.00 14.56 -0.87
C VAL A 97 -5.49 15.10 -2.20
N ILE A 98 -6.05 16.23 -2.64
CA ILE A 98 -5.61 16.96 -3.83
C ILE A 98 -5.29 18.38 -3.41
N PRO A 99 -4.02 18.81 -3.38
CA PRO A 99 -3.65 20.17 -3.02
C PRO A 99 -4.20 21.20 -4.01
N LYS A 100 -4.51 22.39 -3.53
CA LYS A 100 -4.96 23.49 -4.41
C LYS A 100 -3.85 23.99 -5.33
N GLU A 101 -2.61 23.76 -4.92
CA GLU A 101 -1.38 24.10 -5.65
C GLU A 101 -1.15 23.20 -6.88
N LEU A 102 -1.82 22.04 -6.94
CA LEU A 102 -1.73 21.14 -8.07
C LEU A 102 -2.55 21.66 -9.25
N VAL A 103 -1.88 22.37 -10.13
CA VAL A 103 -2.45 23.02 -11.32
C VAL A 103 -1.78 22.45 -12.57
N ARG A 104 -2.58 22.16 -13.60
CA ARG A 104 -2.10 21.77 -14.95
C ARG A 104 -2.87 22.57 -16.00
N ASP A 105 -2.14 23.14 -16.95
CA ASP A 105 -2.70 23.97 -18.03
C ASP A 105 -3.62 25.09 -17.52
N GLY A 106 -3.25 25.71 -16.38
CA GLY A 106 -4.03 26.76 -15.73
C GLY A 106 -5.27 26.28 -14.99
N VAL A 107 -5.50 24.96 -14.91
CA VAL A 107 -6.67 24.37 -14.25
C VAL A 107 -6.28 23.68 -12.95
N SER A 108 -6.98 24.00 -11.85
CA SER A 108 -6.81 23.34 -10.55
C SER A 108 -7.43 21.95 -10.57
N LEU A 109 -6.61 20.91 -10.37
CA LEU A 109 -7.09 19.53 -10.25
C LEU A 109 -7.98 19.35 -9.01
N HIS A 110 -7.72 20.10 -7.94
CA HIS A 110 -8.61 20.14 -6.77
C HIS A 110 -10.02 20.57 -7.13
N SER A 111 -10.17 21.63 -7.93
CA SER A 111 -11.49 22.15 -8.33
C SER A 111 -12.24 21.16 -9.23
N LEU A 112 -11.53 20.51 -10.16
CA LEU A 112 -12.10 19.46 -11.01
C LEU A 112 -12.58 18.26 -10.19
N TRP A 113 -11.75 17.81 -9.24
CA TRP A 113 -12.12 16.71 -8.37
C TRP A 113 -13.29 17.04 -7.46
N ALA A 114 -13.30 18.21 -6.83
CA ALA A 114 -14.38 18.65 -5.96
C ALA A 114 -15.72 18.66 -6.70
N ARG A 115 -15.75 19.19 -7.94
CA ARG A 115 -16.94 19.17 -8.79
C ARG A 115 -17.35 17.75 -9.14
N ARG A 116 -16.43 16.93 -9.62
CA ARG A 116 -16.72 15.55 -10.00
C ARG A 116 -17.22 14.72 -8.84
N HIS A 117 -16.54 14.79 -7.70
CA HIS A 117 -16.91 14.06 -6.49
C HIS A 117 -18.31 14.48 -6.00
N GLY A 118 -18.53 15.80 -5.83
CA GLY A 118 -19.80 16.34 -5.36
C GLY A 118 -20.99 16.10 -6.31
N THR A 119 -20.74 15.96 -7.62
CA THR A 119 -21.80 15.75 -8.60
C THR A 119 -22.12 14.27 -8.82
N LYS A 120 -21.10 13.42 -8.79
CA LYS A 120 -21.20 12.01 -9.17
C LYS A 120 -21.48 11.09 -7.99
N PHE A 121 -20.96 11.44 -6.80
CA PHE A 121 -20.93 10.54 -5.65
C PHE A 121 -21.48 11.16 -4.35
N ASN A 122 -21.34 12.46 -4.16
CA ASN A 122 -21.73 13.23 -2.95
C ASN A 122 -20.98 12.85 -1.66
N GLY A 123 -20.12 11.86 -1.68
CA GLY A 123 -19.38 11.39 -0.52
C GLY A 123 -19.92 10.10 0.10
N ALA A 124 -19.19 9.57 1.06
CA ALA A 124 -19.58 8.40 1.83
C ALA A 124 -20.79 8.72 2.74
N PRO A 125 -21.58 7.72 3.18
CA PRO A 125 -22.66 7.94 4.14
C PRO A 125 -22.17 8.64 5.41
N TYR A 126 -22.98 9.55 5.95
CA TYR A 126 -22.61 10.38 7.11
C TYR A 126 -22.16 9.56 8.33
N ILE A 127 -22.85 8.44 8.61
CA ILE A 127 -22.49 7.53 9.73
C ILE A 127 -21.08 6.97 9.53
N VAL A 128 -20.74 6.60 8.30
CA VAL A 128 -19.43 6.06 7.94
C VAL A 128 -18.34 7.14 8.06
N GLN A 129 -18.65 8.39 7.68
CA GLN A 129 -17.72 9.50 7.88
C GLN A 129 -17.47 9.77 9.37
N LYS A 130 -18.51 9.70 10.22
CA LYS A 130 -18.37 9.84 11.68
C LYS A 130 -17.56 8.68 12.30
N ALA A 131 -17.71 7.47 11.79
CA ALA A 131 -16.85 6.35 12.17
C ALA A 131 -15.37 6.61 11.79
N GLY A 132 -15.11 7.17 10.59
CA GLY A 132 -13.77 7.57 10.18
C GLY A 132 -13.17 8.70 11.02
N GLU A 133 -13.99 9.67 11.43
CA GLU A 133 -13.56 10.72 12.37
C GLU A 133 -13.14 10.12 13.72
N ALA A 134 -13.90 9.15 14.23
CA ALA A 134 -13.59 8.48 15.50
C ALA A 134 -12.25 7.73 15.47
N VAL A 135 -11.82 7.23 14.32
CA VAL A 135 -10.50 6.60 14.12
C VAL A 135 -9.34 7.52 14.53
N TYR A 136 -9.48 8.83 14.31
CA TYR A 136 -8.45 9.83 14.64
C TYR A 136 -8.55 10.37 16.07
N SER A 137 -9.54 9.96 16.85
CA SER A 137 -9.59 10.26 18.28
C SER A 137 -8.44 9.60 19.02
N GLN A 138 -8.14 10.04 20.24
CA GLN A 138 -7.11 9.42 21.08
C GLN A 138 -7.38 7.92 21.30
N ALA A 139 -8.64 7.56 21.62
CA ALA A 139 -9.04 6.18 21.79
C ALA A 139 -8.95 5.37 20.49
N GLY A 140 -9.40 5.94 19.36
CA GLY A 140 -9.30 5.31 18.04
C GLY A 140 -7.86 5.01 17.64
N LYS A 141 -6.96 5.99 17.79
CA LYS A 141 -5.52 5.80 17.50
C LYS A 141 -4.88 4.71 18.35
N ALA A 142 -5.25 4.62 19.65
CA ALA A 142 -4.75 3.55 20.53
C ALA A 142 -5.22 2.17 20.05
N GLN A 143 -6.51 2.02 19.73
CA GLN A 143 -7.07 0.77 19.20
C GLN A 143 -6.44 0.37 17.87
N LEU A 144 -6.21 1.35 16.97
CA LEU A 144 -5.53 1.09 15.70
C LEU A 144 -4.10 0.58 15.92
N LYS A 145 -3.36 1.21 16.82
CA LYS A 145 -2.00 0.78 17.15
C LYS A 145 -1.96 -0.67 17.62
N ASP A 146 -2.91 -1.07 18.47
CA ASP A 146 -3.01 -2.44 18.97
C ASP A 146 -3.35 -3.42 17.84
N GLN A 147 -4.33 -3.07 16.98
CA GLN A 147 -4.74 -3.88 15.83
C GLN A 147 -3.61 -4.04 14.80
N VAL A 148 -2.96 -2.94 14.42
CA VAL A 148 -1.81 -2.98 13.51
C VAL A 148 -0.68 -3.80 14.12
N GLY A 149 -0.36 -3.59 15.40
CA GLY A 149 0.64 -4.36 16.11
C GLY A 149 0.33 -5.86 16.14
N TYR A 150 -0.94 -6.24 16.26
CA TYR A 150 -1.37 -7.64 16.19
C TYR A 150 -1.03 -8.26 14.83
N TYR A 151 -1.42 -7.62 13.74
CA TYR A 151 -1.12 -8.13 12.39
C TYR A 151 0.38 -8.11 12.06
N MET A 152 1.12 -7.11 12.55
CA MET A 152 2.56 -7.07 12.32
C MET A 152 3.33 -8.14 13.11
N ARG A 153 2.83 -8.59 14.27
CA ARG A 153 3.37 -9.78 14.96
C ARG A 153 3.16 -11.05 14.12
N ASN A 154 1.99 -11.20 13.51
CA ASN A 154 1.73 -12.32 12.59
C ASN A 154 2.66 -12.26 11.38
N ALA A 155 2.82 -11.08 10.76
CA ALA A 155 3.70 -10.88 9.63
C ALA A 155 5.15 -11.26 9.95
N LYS A 156 5.64 -10.83 11.11
CA LYS A 156 6.98 -11.18 11.58
C LYS A 156 7.14 -12.69 11.80
N LEU A 157 6.15 -13.35 12.40
CA LEU A 157 6.16 -14.80 12.60
C LEU A 157 6.27 -15.54 11.26
N ILE A 158 5.39 -15.22 10.31
CA ILE A 158 5.41 -15.84 8.97
C ILE A 158 6.77 -15.61 8.28
N HIS A 159 7.26 -14.38 8.28
CA HIS A 159 8.53 -14.02 7.66
C HIS A 159 9.69 -14.81 8.27
N ASP A 160 9.80 -14.78 9.60
CA ASP A 160 10.94 -15.38 10.31
C ASP A 160 10.97 -16.91 10.17
N GLU A 161 9.81 -17.56 10.27
CA GLU A 161 9.75 -19.04 10.15
C GLU A 161 10.02 -19.51 8.71
N LEU A 162 9.52 -18.80 7.71
CA LEU A 162 9.84 -19.10 6.31
C LEU A 162 11.32 -18.85 6.00
N ALA A 163 11.89 -17.76 6.48
CA ALA A 163 13.33 -17.48 6.32
C ALA A 163 14.21 -18.55 7.00
N LYS A 164 13.85 -19.01 8.20
CA LYS A 164 14.53 -20.13 8.89
C LYS A 164 14.43 -21.44 8.11
N ALA A 165 13.30 -21.66 7.44
CA ALA A 165 13.10 -22.83 6.58
C ALA A 165 13.87 -22.73 5.25
N GLY A 166 14.56 -21.62 4.99
CA GLY A 166 15.41 -21.43 3.81
C GLY A 166 14.70 -20.82 2.60
N PHE A 167 13.47 -20.32 2.77
CA PHE A 167 12.78 -19.61 1.69
C PHE A 167 13.32 -18.19 1.48
N SER A 168 13.32 -17.75 0.23
CA SER A 168 13.54 -16.34 -0.12
C SER A 168 12.26 -15.56 0.12
N VAL A 169 12.28 -14.70 1.13
CA VAL A 169 11.10 -13.91 1.55
C VAL A 169 11.43 -12.43 1.66
N SER A 170 10.44 -11.59 1.39
CA SER A 170 10.48 -10.15 1.61
C SER A 170 9.15 -9.63 2.17
N GLY A 171 9.13 -8.36 2.59
CA GLY A 171 7.94 -7.77 3.22
C GLY A 171 7.84 -8.10 4.72
N GLY A 172 6.66 -7.89 5.30
CA GLY A 172 6.41 -8.16 6.72
C GLY A 172 6.99 -7.14 7.72
N VAL A 173 7.56 -6.02 7.24
CA VAL A 173 8.17 -4.96 8.08
C VAL A 173 7.31 -3.70 8.09
N ASN A 174 6.99 -3.16 6.92
CA ASN A 174 6.16 -1.95 6.78
C ASN A 174 4.78 -2.25 6.14
N ALA A 175 4.46 -3.52 5.94
CA ALA A 175 3.18 -3.97 5.41
C ALA A 175 2.86 -5.38 5.90
N PRO A 176 1.57 -5.75 6.01
CA PRO A 176 1.14 -7.07 6.48
C PRO A 176 1.19 -8.13 5.36
N TYR A 177 2.10 -7.98 4.40
CA TYR A 177 2.29 -8.88 3.28
C TYR A 177 3.69 -9.47 3.29
N ILE A 178 3.76 -10.77 3.04
CA ILE A 178 4.99 -11.51 2.80
C ILE A 178 5.00 -11.95 1.34
N TRP A 179 6.06 -11.62 0.65
CA TRP A 179 6.29 -11.97 -0.74
C TRP A 179 7.36 -13.05 -0.78
N LEU A 180 6.94 -14.25 -1.17
CA LEU A 180 7.71 -15.47 -1.13
C LEU A 180 8.10 -15.87 -2.54
N GLU A 181 9.36 -16.19 -2.79
CA GLU A 181 9.80 -16.87 -4.00
C GLU A 181 9.40 -18.35 -3.93
N THR A 182 8.76 -18.88 -4.97
CA THR A 182 8.30 -20.27 -4.98
C THR A 182 9.48 -21.24 -4.97
N PRO A 183 9.42 -22.32 -4.19
CA PRO A 183 10.51 -23.27 -4.11
C PRO A 183 10.66 -24.07 -5.43
N GLU A 184 11.85 -24.63 -5.65
CA GLU A 184 12.14 -25.58 -6.75
C GLU A 184 11.73 -25.07 -8.15
N LYS A 185 11.65 -23.75 -8.33
CA LYS A 185 11.19 -23.11 -9.58
C LYS A 185 9.77 -23.50 -9.99
N MET A 186 8.92 -23.85 -9.02
CA MET A 186 7.49 -24.02 -9.28
C MET A 186 6.91 -22.74 -9.84
N THR A 187 5.94 -22.86 -10.74
CA THR A 187 5.11 -21.72 -11.12
C THR A 187 4.25 -21.28 -9.93
N SER A 188 3.77 -20.04 -9.97
CA SER A 188 2.92 -19.49 -8.91
C SER A 188 1.68 -20.35 -8.65
N TRP A 189 1.09 -20.93 -9.70
CA TRP A 189 -0.10 -21.78 -9.59
C TRP A 189 0.22 -23.21 -9.14
N GLU A 190 1.34 -23.80 -9.55
CA GLU A 190 1.79 -25.10 -9.02
C GLU A 190 2.01 -25.02 -7.51
N PHE A 191 2.62 -23.93 -7.04
CA PHE A 191 2.81 -23.73 -5.61
C PHE A 191 1.49 -23.47 -4.87
N PHE A 192 0.52 -22.78 -5.48
CA PHE A 192 -0.83 -22.65 -4.92
C PHE A 192 -1.47 -24.03 -4.70
N ASP A 193 -1.46 -24.87 -5.72
CA ASP A 193 -2.04 -26.21 -5.65
C ASP A 193 -1.33 -27.08 -4.61
N TYR A 194 0.00 -26.98 -4.53
CA TYR A 194 0.80 -27.68 -3.53
C TYR A 194 0.41 -27.28 -2.10
N LEU A 195 0.38 -25.98 -1.80
CA LEU A 195 0.01 -25.47 -0.48
C LEU A 195 -1.42 -25.86 -0.09
N LEU A 196 -2.35 -25.79 -1.04
CA LEU A 196 -3.73 -26.17 -0.79
C LEU A 196 -3.86 -27.65 -0.45
N LYS A 197 -3.19 -28.53 -1.20
CA LYS A 197 -3.32 -29.98 -1.05
C LYS A 197 -2.55 -30.52 0.15
N GLU A 198 -1.33 -30.04 0.38
CA GLU A 198 -0.41 -30.62 1.36
C GLU A 198 -0.47 -29.90 2.72
N ALA A 199 -0.79 -28.59 2.72
CA ALA A 199 -0.79 -27.78 3.94
C ALA A 199 -2.16 -27.16 4.31
N ASN A 200 -3.18 -27.29 3.46
CA ASN A 200 -4.48 -26.63 3.62
C ASN A 200 -4.35 -25.08 3.73
N VAL A 201 -3.35 -24.51 3.08
CA VAL A 201 -3.08 -23.06 3.09
C VAL A 201 -3.51 -22.45 1.76
N VAL A 202 -4.25 -21.36 1.84
CA VAL A 202 -4.67 -20.55 0.69
C VAL A 202 -3.99 -19.20 0.73
N GLY A 203 -3.24 -18.88 -0.31
CA GLY A 203 -2.63 -17.56 -0.51
C GLY A 203 -2.91 -17.05 -1.92
N THR A 204 -2.11 -16.11 -2.40
CA THR A 204 -2.33 -15.52 -3.73
C THR A 204 -1.13 -15.79 -4.63
N PRO A 205 -1.32 -16.51 -5.76
CA PRO A 205 -0.26 -16.68 -6.76
C PRO A 205 0.27 -15.34 -7.26
N GLY A 206 1.59 -15.20 -7.34
CA GLY A 206 2.21 -13.94 -7.73
C GLY A 206 1.87 -13.51 -9.16
N SER A 207 1.71 -14.48 -10.08
CA SER A 207 1.23 -14.22 -11.45
C SER A 207 -0.13 -13.52 -11.52
N GLY A 208 -0.96 -13.63 -10.47
CA GLY A 208 -2.22 -12.89 -10.34
C GLY A 208 -2.03 -11.36 -10.20
N PHE A 209 -0.82 -10.88 -9.92
CA PHE A 209 -0.47 -9.47 -9.85
C PHE A 209 0.25 -8.95 -11.10
N GLY A 210 0.41 -9.78 -12.11
CA GLY A 210 1.06 -9.46 -13.37
C GLY A 210 2.21 -10.42 -13.71
N ALA A 211 2.74 -10.31 -14.94
CA ALA A 211 3.74 -11.24 -15.46
C ALA A 211 5.03 -11.31 -14.62
N HIS A 212 5.43 -10.19 -14.02
CA HIS A 212 6.63 -10.14 -13.17
C HIS A 212 6.42 -10.79 -11.78
N GLY A 213 5.19 -11.18 -11.44
CA GLY A 213 4.89 -11.93 -10.24
C GLY A 213 4.99 -13.45 -10.41
N GLU A 214 5.27 -13.93 -11.63
CA GLU A 214 5.47 -15.37 -11.84
C GLU A 214 6.70 -15.88 -11.08
N GLY A 215 6.56 -17.06 -10.46
CA GLY A 215 7.57 -17.60 -9.55
C GLY A 215 7.54 -17.00 -8.14
N TYR A 216 6.51 -16.23 -7.81
CA TYR A 216 6.28 -15.66 -6.47
C TYR A 216 4.91 -16.02 -5.93
N PHE A 217 4.75 -15.81 -4.62
CA PHE A 217 3.50 -16.07 -3.91
C PHE A 217 3.32 -15.07 -2.77
N ARG A 218 2.10 -14.52 -2.61
CA ARG A 218 1.79 -13.60 -1.51
C ARG A 218 1.08 -14.30 -0.38
N LEU A 219 1.62 -14.18 0.83
CA LEU A 219 0.93 -14.47 2.08
C LEU A 219 0.49 -13.18 2.76
N THR A 220 -0.54 -13.26 3.60
CA THR A 220 -1.08 -12.13 4.36
C THR A 220 -1.14 -12.44 5.84
N ALA A 221 -0.95 -11.42 6.66
CA ALA A 221 -0.94 -11.54 8.12
C ALA A 221 -2.28 -11.20 8.78
N PHE A 222 -3.37 -11.14 8.01
CA PHE A 222 -4.69 -10.74 8.52
C PHE A 222 -5.48 -11.87 9.22
N GLY A 223 -4.88 -13.04 9.39
CA GLY A 223 -5.46 -14.14 10.15
C GLY A 223 -5.44 -13.93 11.66
N THR A 224 -5.98 -14.91 12.40
CA THR A 224 -5.74 -14.98 13.85
C THR A 224 -4.33 -15.51 14.11
N TYR A 225 -3.78 -15.17 15.29
CA TYR A 225 -2.43 -15.62 15.65
C TYR A 225 -2.35 -17.15 15.73
N GLU A 226 -3.43 -17.78 16.21
CA GLU A 226 -3.54 -19.25 16.37
C GLU A 226 -3.54 -19.98 15.02
N ASN A 227 -4.01 -19.30 13.96
CA ASN A 227 -4.05 -19.86 12.61
C ASN A 227 -2.83 -19.43 11.76
N THR A 228 -1.93 -18.63 12.35
CA THR A 228 -0.72 -18.17 11.68
C THR A 228 0.46 -19.05 12.05
#